data_5227f5c8fb704197f96f0a509addd0cd
#
_entry.id   5227f5c8fb704197f96f0a509addd0cd
#
_cell.length_a   1.000
_cell.length_b   1.000
_cell.length_c   1.000
_cell.angle_alpha   90.00
_cell.angle_beta   90.00
_cell.angle_gamma   90.00
#
_symmetry.space_group_name_H-M   'P 1'
#
loop_
_entity.id
_entity.type
_entity.pdbx_description
1 polymer ?
#
loop_
_entity_poly.entity_id
_entity_poly.type
_entity_poly.pdbx_seq_one_letter_code
_entity_poly.pdbx_strand_id
1 'polypeptide(L)'
;MRIATLFIAACAVSAGAVAGTGSVTGLDKEGKPVQDAVVVVVPANKGAPKTPLPMAATINQDKMRFVPPVSVVPVGARLTFTNNDPWEHHVRGAAAGLAQFSSTGGGFELRLDGKADGKPAKQAEVVMDKAGPVLLGCHIHGSMRGHVYVSDSPWAQRSTPEGQAVFDDVPDGPAQVRVWHGEQLIDLPPQALTVGASPARATVQ
;
A
#
# COMPACT_ATOMS: atom_id res chain seq x y z
N MET A 1 -68.93 9.15 -15.11
CA MET A 1 -68.05 8.18 -14.46
C MET A 1 -66.64 8.69 -14.62
N ARG A 2 -66.02 9.27 -13.53
CA ARG A 2 -64.66 9.83 -13.57
C ARG A 2 -63.72 8.80 -12.94
N ILE A 3 -62.79 8.29 -13.71
CA ILE A 3 -61.76 7.35 -13.27
C ILE A 3 -60.60 8.18 -12.68
N ALA A 4 -60.37 8.05 -11.38
CA ALA A 4 -59.24 8.66 -10.71
C ALA A 4 -58.02 7.72 -10.86
N THR A 5 -57.00 8.19 -11.55
CA THR A 5 -55.73 7.49 -11.68
C THR A 5 -54.85 7.78 -10.46
N LEU A 6 -54.60 6.76 -9.67
CA LEU A 6 -53.76 6.83 -8.48
C LEU A 6 -52.31 6.67 -8.91
N PHE A 7 -51.47 7.74 -8.78
CA PHE A 7 -50.01 7.63 -8.96
C PHE A 7 -49.38 7.16 -7.67
N ILE A 8 -48.83 5.95 -7.67
CA ILE A 8 -47.99 5.45 -6.57
C ILE A 8 -46.56 5.92 -6.86
N ALA A 9 -46.06 6.88 -6.07
CA ALA A 9 -44.69 7.28 -6.09
C ALA A 9 -43.85 6.22 -5.33
N ALA A 10 -43.04 5.46 -6.05
CA ALA A 10 -42.09 4.55 -5.48
C ALA A 10 -40.91 5.39 -4.91
N CYS A 11 -40.85 5.54 -3.59
CA CYS A 11 -39.65 6.04 -2.92
C CYS A 11 -38.55 4.97 -3.01
N ALA A 12 -37.55 5.22 -3.85
CA ALA A 12 -36.31 4.44 -3.81
C ALA A 12 -35.55 4.78 -2.53
N VAL A 13 -35.60 3.89 -1.56
CA VAL A 13 -34.74 3.94 -0.37
C VAL A 13 -33.34 3.56 -0.85
N SER A 14 -32.46 4.54 -0.97
CA SER A 14 -31.01 4.28 -1.12
C SER A 14 -30.52 3.69 0.19
N ALA A 15 -30.25 2.38 0.20
CA ALA A 15 -29.53 1.74 1.29
C ALA A 15 -28.12 2.36 1.31
N GLY A 16 -27.88 3.22 2.30
CA GLY A 16 -26.54 3.73 2.55
C GLY A 16 -25.62 2.55 2.86
N ALA A 17 -24.50 2.44 2.16
CA ALA A 17 -23.49 1.44 2.49
C ALA A 17 -22.99 1.70 3.91
N VAL A 18 -23.20 0.76 4.81
CA VAL A 18 -22.63 0.78 6.15
C VAL A 18 -21.16 0.38 6.01
N ALA A 19 -20.27 1.09 6.67
CA ALA A 19 -18.84 0.77 6.67
C ALA A 19 -18.56 -0.23 7.79
N GLY A 20 -17.93 -1.34 7.45
CA GLY A 20 -17.54 -2.38 8.41
C GLY A 20 -16.07 -2.29 8.79
N THR A 21 -15.71 -2.96 9.88
CA THR A 21 -14.32 -3.14 10.31
C THR A 21 -13.77 -4.43 9.75
N GLY A 22 -12.68 -4.33 8.99
CA GLY A 22 -11.91 -5.46 8.49
C GLY A 22 -10.60 -5.61 9.26
N SER A 23 -10.28 -6.82 9.73
CA SER A 23 -8.98 -7.14 10.31
C SER A 23 -8.35 -8.27 9.51
N VAL A 24 -7.13 -8.07 9.06
CA VAL A 24 -6.35 -9.08 8.33
C VAL A 24 -5.10 -9.39 9.14
N THR A 25 -4.84 -10.68 9.37
CA THR A 25 -3.63 -11.15 10.05
C THR A 25 -2.76 -11.89 9.03
N GLY A 26 -1.57 -11.37 8.79
CA GLY A 26 -0.54 -12.03 7.99
C GLY A 26 0.25 -13.02 8.85
N LEU A 27 0.30 -14.28 8.44
CA LEU A 27 1.12 -15.32 9.05
C LEU A 27 2.04 -15.93 8.01
N ASP A 28 3.23 -16.34 8.41
CA ASP A 28 4.10 -17.16 7.57
C ASP A 28 3.62 -18.63 7.55
N LYS A 29 4.30 -19.47 6.78
CA LYS A 29 3.99 -20.90 6.65
C LYS A 29 4.15 -21.68 7.97
N GLU A 30 4.88 -21.14 8.93
CA GLU A 30 5.03 -21.66 10.29
C GLU A 30 3.96 -21.12 11.26
N GLY A 31 3.05 -20.26 10.80
CA GLY A 31 1.99 -19.63 11.60
C GLY A 31 2.47 -18.46 12.48
N LYS A 32 3.64 -17.88 12.20
CA LYS A 32 4.15 -16.71 12.92
C LYS A 32 3.67 -15.41 12.27
N PRO A 33 3.45 -14.34 13.07
CA PRO A 33 3.10 -13.03 12.54
C PRO A 33 4.14 -12.50 11.55
N VAL A 34 3.69 -11.95 10.42
CA VAL A 34 4.54 -11.31 9.43
C VAL A 34 4.42 -9.80 9.58
N GLN A 35 5.47 -9.17 10.09
CA GLN A 35 5.61 -7.73 10.18
C GLN A 35 5.94 -7.14 8.80
N ASP A 36 5.52 -5.89 8.56
CA ASP A 36 5.83 -5.13 7.34
C ASP A 36 5.25 -5.75 6.04
N ALA A 37 4.32 -6.71 6.17
CA ALA A 37 3.52 -7.12 5.03
C ALA A 37 2.55 -5.99 4.62
N VAL A 38 2.35 -5.79 3.34
CA VAL A 38 1.35 -4.85 2.84
C VAL A 38 0.05 -5.59 2.58
N VAL A 39 -1.00 -5.16 3.26
CA VAL A 39 -2.35 -5.69 3.11
C VAL A 39 -3.17 -4.69 2.31
N VAL A 40 -3.80 -5.16 1.24
CA VAL A 40 -4.66 -4.35 0.37
C VAL A 40 -6.05 -4.98 0.33
N VAL A 41 -7.06 -4.21 0.72
CA VAL A 41 -8.47 -4.63 0.63
C VAL A 41 -9.11 -3.96 -0.59
N VAL A 42 -9.75 -4.75 -1.42
CA VAL A 42 -10.47 -4.29 -2.63
C VAL A 42 -11.94 -4.66 -2.47
N PRO A 43 -12.78 -3.76 -1.95
CA PRO A 43 -14.21 -4.01 -1.82
C PRO A 43 -14.90 -4.01 -3.18
N ALA A 44 -15.95 -4.83 -3.36
CA ALA A 44 -16.80 -4.81 -4.54
C ALA A 44 -17.71 -3.57 -4.57
N ASN A 45 -18.11 -3.08 -3.40
CA ASN A 45 -18.94 -1.90 -3.26
C ASN A 45 -18.09 -0.62 -3.27
N LYS A 46 -18.63 0.44 -3.87
CA LYS A 46 -17.99 1.75 -3.90
C LYS A 46 -18.00 2.41 -2.52
N GLY A 47 -16.93 3.10 -2.19
CA GLY A 47 -16.78 3.88 -0.98
C GLY A 47 -15.51 4.72 -1.03
N ALA A 48 -15.29 5.48 0.02
CA ALA A 48 -14.05 6.25 0.21
C ALA A 48 -13.57 6.07 1.66
N PRO A 49 -12.27 5.90 1.89
CA PRO A 49 -11.74 5.78 3.24
C PRO A 49 -11.86 7.11 3.97
N LYS A 50 -12.08 7.06 5.30
CA LYS A 50 -12.04 8.24 6.16
C LYS A 50 -10.65 8.87 6.18
N THR A 51 -9.63 8.03 6.12
CA THR A 51 -8.23 8.44 6.07
C THR A 51 -7.62 7.94 4.77
N PRO A 52 -7.54 8.76 3.72
CA PRO A 52 -6.93 8.36 2.46
C PRO A 52 -5.43 8.13 2.61
N LEU A 53 -4.85 7.30 1.73
CA LEU A 53 -3.41 7.12 1.64
C LEU A 53 -2.72 8.46 1.32
N PRO A 54 -1.52 8.71 1.85
CA PRO A 54 -0.81 9.96 1.67
C PRO A 54 -0.33 10.12 0.22
N MET A 55 -0.70 11.22 -0.43
CA MET A 55 -0.22 11.58 -1.77
C MET A 55 1.24 12.07 -1.79
N ALA A 56 1.86 12.21 -0.62
CA ALA A 56 3.27 12.54 -0.46
C ALA A 56 3.85 11.76 0.72
N ALA A 57 5.06 11.23 0.54
CA ALA A 57 5.78 10.54 1.60
C ALA A 57 7.29 10.79 1.48
N THR A 58 7.99 10.75 2.61
CA THR A 58 9.45 10.87 2.66
C THR A 58 10.08 9.54 3.03
N ILE A 59 11.11 9.15 2.29
CA ILE A 59 11.95 7.99 2.57
C ILE A 59 13.36 8.52 2.85
N ASN A 60 13.75 8.43 4.11
CA ASN A 60 15.08 8.85 4.54
C ASN A 60 16.11 7.74 4.27
N GLN A 61 17.31 8.14 3.93
CA GLN A 61 18.49 7.29 3.94
C GLN A 61 19.28 7.68 5.19
N ASP A 62 19.31 6.79 6.15
CA ASP A 62 19.95 7.00 7.44
C ASP A 62 20.68 5.74 7.88
N LYS A 63 21.98 5.87 8.17
CA LYS A 63 22.85 4.76 8.56
C LYS A 63 22.77 3.57 7.57
N MET A 64 22.85 3.90 6.27
CA MET A 64 22.79 2.93 5.16
C MET A 64 21.49 2.10 5.13
N ARG A 65 20.36 2.70 5.53
CA ARG A 65 19.03 2.08 5.49
C ARG A 65 18.01 3.03 4.91
N PHE A 66 16.99 2.48 4.25
CA PHE A 66 15.77 3.22 3.92
C PHE A 66 14.86 3.25 5.15
N VAL A 67 14.37 4.43 5.53
CA VAL A 67 13.51 4.65 6.69
C VAL A 67 12.27 5.47 6.28
N PRO A 68 11.08 4.89 6.35
CA PRO A 68 10.76 3.52 6.75
C PRO A 68 11.24 2.47 5.72
N PRO A 69 11.42 1.20 6.13
CA PRO A 69 11.86 0.14 5.24
C PRO A 69 10.78 -0.26 4.21
N VAL A 70 9.51 -0.08 4.55
CA VAL A 70 8.35 -0.29 3.67
C VAL A 70 7.44 0.92 3.75
N SER A 71 7.10 1.49 2.59
CA SER A 71 6.13 2.59 2.45
C SER A 71 4.93 2.13 1.62
N VAL A 72 3.73 2.58 1.99
CA VAL A 72 2.50 2.33 1.24
C VAL A 72 1.94 3.67 0.79
N VAL A 73 1.73 3.83 -0.51
CA VAL A 73 1.23 5.07 -1.13
C VAL A 73 0.25 4.76 -2.26
N PRO A 74 -0.65 5.65 -2.63
CA PRO A 74 -1.52 5.44 -3.79
C PRO A 74 -0.78 5.73 -5.10
N VAL A 75 -1.36 5.29 -6.21
CA VAL A 75 -0.91 5.70 -7.55
C VAL A 75 -0.97 7.22 -7.67
N GLY A 76 0.06 7.83 -8.25
CA GLY A 76 0.23 9.26 -8.40
C GLY A 76 0.90 9.95 -7.21
N ALA A 77 1.22 9.24 -6.14
CA ALA A 77 1.91 9.80 -4.98
C ALA A 77 3.33 10.25 -5.32
N ARG A 78 3.76 11.31 -4.65
CA ARG A 78 5.12 11.86 -4.73
C ARG A 78 5.96 11.35 -3.57
N LEU A 79 7.09 10.73 -3.86
CA LEU A 79 8.08 10.30 -2.88
C LEU A 79 9.27 11.25 -2.89
N THR A 80 9.65 11.73 -1.71
CA THR A 80 10.87 12.50 -1.50
C THR A 80 11.90 11.60 -0.83
N PHE A 81 13.02 11.36 -1.51
CA PHE A 81 14.18 10.67 -0.94
C PHE A 81 15.11 11.70 -0.32
N THR A 82 15.51 11.51 0.93
CA THR A 82 16.37 12.43 1.69
C THR A 82 17.62 11.70 2.18
N ASN A 83 18.81 12.16 1.81
CA ASN A 83 20.07 11.57 2.27
C ASN A 83 20.53 12.25 3.56
N ASN A 84 20.41 11.55 4.69
CA ASN A 84 20.88 12.01 6.00
C ASN A 84 22.29 11.50 6.36
N ASP A 85 22.85 10.60 5.54
CA ASP A 85 24.21 10.09 5.73
C ASP A 85 25.26 11.06 5.20
N PRO A 86 26.49 11.06 5.73
CA PRO A 86 27.57 11.93 5.26
C PRO A 86 28.18 11.49 3.91
N TRP A 87 27.80 10.33 3.39
CA TRP A 87 28.24 9.79 2.10
C TRP A 87 27.13 9.77 1.06
N GLU A 88 27.53 9.67 -0.19
CA GLU A 88 26.63 9.61 -1.32
C GLU A 88 25.78 8.32 -1.31
N HIS A 89 24.53 8.44 -1.78
CA HIS A 89 23.67 7.31 -2.12
C HIS A 89 23.20 7.39 -3.57
N HIS A 90 23.09 6.22 -4.19
CA HIS A 90 22.57 6.06 -5.54
C HIS A 90 21.33 5.16 -5.48
N VAL A 91 20.16 5.79 -5.23
CA VAL A 91 18.89 5.09 -5.07
C VAL A 91 18.41 4.55 -6.41
N ARG A 92 18.08 3.30 -6.43
CA ARG A 92 17.42 2.64 -7.56
C ARG A 92 16.08 2.07 -7.12
N GLY A 93 15.02 2.40 -7.87
CA GLY A 93 13.71 1.76 -7.77
C GLY A 93 13.48 0.86 -8.97
N ALA A 94 13.03 -0.36 -8.75
CA ALA A 94 12.66 -1.31 -9.80
C ALA A 94 11.40 -2.06 -9.40
N ALA A 95 10.60 -2.52 -10.37
CA ALA A 95 9.46 -3.38 -10.09
C ALA A 95 9.93 -4.61 -9.31
N ALA A 96 9.15 -5.02 -8.30
CA ALA A 96 9.40 -6.22 -7.49
C ALA A 96 8.40 -7.34 -7.81
N GLY A 97 8.61 -8.54 -7.26
CA GLY A 97 7.77 -9.70 -7.54
C GLY A 97 7.82 -10.12 -9.01
N LEU A 98 6.74 -10.65 -9.53
CA LEU A 98 6.66 -11.08 -10.93
C LEU A 98 6.80 -9.92 -11.92
N ALA A 99 6.48 -8.69 -11.52
CA ALA A 99 6.58 -7.51 -12.38
C ALA A 99 8.03 -7.20 -12.78
N GLN A 100 9.04 -7.66 -12.06
CA GLN A 100 10.45 -7.50 -12.42
C GLN A 100 10.83 -8.17 -13.74
N PHE A 101 10.07 -9.18 -14.16
CA PHE A 101 10.30 -9.90 -15.42
C PHE A 101 9.54 -9.31 -16.61
N SER A 102 8.70 -8.28 -16.38
CA SER A 102 7.99 -7.61 -17.45
C SER A 102 8.81 -6.43 -17.98
N SER A 103 8.91 -6.30 -19.30
CA SER A 103 9.59 -5.18 -19.96
C SER A 103 8.91 -3.82 -19.74
N THR A 104 7.71 -3.81 -19.15
CA THR A 104 6.93 -2.60 -18.87
C THR A 104 7.17 -2.03 -17.47
N GLY A 105 8.01 -2.65 -16.65
CA GLY A 105 8.38 -2.18 -15.32
C GLY A 105 9.21 -0.89 -15.42
N GLY A 106 8.59 0.27 -15.17
CA GLY A 106 9.28 1.54 -15.04
C GLY A 106 10.17 1.51 -13.79
N GLY A 107 11.44 1.83 -13.94
CA GLY A 107 12.37 2.04 -12.84
C GLY A 107 12.76 3.52 -12.76
N PHE A 108 13.40 3.90 -11.66
CA PHE A 108 14.02 5.21 -11.49
C PHE A 108 15.39 5.09 -10.83
N GLU A 109 16.23 6.08 -11.06
CA GLU A 109 17.52 6.22 -10.41
C GLU A 109 17.70 7.66 -9.91
N LEU A 110 18.18 7.80 -8.68
CA LEU A 110 18.42 9.09 -8.05
C LEU A 110 19.79 9.07 -7.40
N ARG A 111 20.59 10.09 -7.66
CA ARG A 111 21.89 10.29 -7.02
C ARG A 111 21.77 11.41 -5.99
N LEU A 112 22.16 11.14 -4.76
CA LEU A 112 22.06 12.05 -3.62
C LEU A 112 23.41 12.14 -2.92
N ASP A 113 24.08 13.28 -3.08
CA ASP A 113 25.33 13.54 -2.36
C ASP A 113 25.16 13.44 -0.85
N GLY A 114 26.22 13.12 -0.16
CA GLY A 114 26.26 13.06 1.30
C GLY A 114 25.90 14.40 1.94
N LYS A 115 25.29 14.32 3.10
CA LYS A 115 24.97 15.48 3.92
C LYS A 115 26.25 16.05 4.53
N ALA A 116 26.61 17.27 4.14
CA ALA A 116 27.70 17.99 4.76
C ALA A 116 27.28 18.63 6.10
N ASP A 117 28.23 18.78 7.03
CA ASP A 117 27.98 19.41 8.32
C ASP A 117 27.43 20.82 8.18
N GLY A 118 26.38 21.10 8.96
CA GLY A 118 25.71 22.40 8.94
C GLY A 118 24.89 22.69 7.69
N LYS A 119 24.78 21.76 6.72
CA LYS A 119 23.98 21.93 5.51
C LYS A 119 22.71 21.06 5.54
N PRO A 120 21.65 21.49 4.85
CA PRO A 120 20.47 20.65 4.69
C PRO A 120 20.80 19.38 3.91
N ALA A 121 20.11 18.28 4.24
CA ALA A 121 20.21 17.04 3.51
C ALA A 121 19.78 17.19 2.05
N LYS A 122 20.46 16.50 1.14
CA LYS A 122 20.07 16.44 -0.27
C LYS A 122 18.80 15.64 -0.45
N GLN A 123 17.95 16.10 -1.35
CA GLN A 123 16.66 15.50 -1.64
C GLN A 123 16.45 15.35 -3.15
N ALA A 124 15.70 14.32 -3.52
CA ALA A 124 15.17 14.14 -4.87
C ALA A 124 13.78 13.53 -4.79
N GLU A 125 12.97 13.80 -5.81
CA GLU A 125 11.57 13.36 -5.85
C GLU A 125 11.29 12.46 -7.04
N VAL A 126 10.33 11.55 -6.85
CA VAL A 126 9.79 10.72 -7.91
C VAL A 126 8.28 10.56 -7.73
N VAL A 127 7.55 10.47 -8.84
CA VAL A 127 6.11 10.19 -8.82
C VAL A 127 5.89 8.70 -9.08
N MET A 128 5.07 8.07 -8.26
CA MET A 128 4.69 6.65 -8.37
C MET A 128 3.46 6.51 -9.26
N ASP A 129 3.65 6.37 -10.55
CA ASP A 129 2.59 6.37 -11.58
C ASP A 129 1.98 4.99 -11.86
N LYS A 130 2.60 3.91 -11.37
CA LYS A 130 2.15 2.52 -11.61
C LYS A 130 1.90 1.79 -10.30
N ALA A 131 0.76 1.09 -10.22
CA ALA A 131 0.45 0.21 -9.09
C ALA A 131 1.39 -1.00 -9.05
N GLY A 132 1.66 -1.47 -7.84
CA GLY A 132 2.46 -2.66 -7.56
C GLY A 132 3.64 -2.41 -6.63
N PRO A 133 4.35 -3.47 -6.27
CA PRO A 133 5.52 -3.39 -5.41
C PRO A 133 6.75 -2.89 -6.18
N VAL A 134 7.52 -2.01 -5.53
CA VAL A 134 8.80 -1.47 -6.00
C VAL A 134 9.89 -1.82 -5.00
N LEU A 135 10.92 -2.49 -5.47
CA LEU A 135 12.14 -2.74 -4.70
C LEU A 135 13.03 -1.49 -4.77
N LEU A 136 13.43 -1.01 -3.61
CA LEU A 136 14.47 0.01 -3.46
C LEU A 136 15.82 -0.63 -3.17
N GLY A 137 16.84 -0.15 -3.82
CA GLY A 137 18.23 -0.53 -3.56
C GLY A 137 19.16 0.66 -3.66
N CYS A 138 20.38 0.54 -3.13
CA CYS A 138 21.44 1.48 -3.40
C CYS A 138 22.48 0.80 -4.29
N HIS A 139 22.83 1.43 -5.43
CA HIS A 139 23.77 0.83 -6.38
C HIS A 139 25.17 0.65 -5.79
N ILE A 140 25.58 1.58 -4.93
CA ILE A 140 26.94 1.60 -4.32
C ILE A 140 26.98 0.94 -2.93
N HIS A 141 25.83 0.67 -2.31
CA HIS A 141 25.71 0.00 -1.00
C HIS A 141 24.78 -1.20 -1.09
N GLY A 142 25.30 -2.34 -1.51
CA GLY A 142 24.53 -3.52 -1.87
C GLY A 142 23.63 -4.11 -0.78
N SER A 143 23.86 -3.79 0.50
CA SER A 143 23.02 -4.21 1.64
C SER A 143 21.78 -3.33 1.84
N MET A 144 21.73 -2.09 1.28
CA MET A 144 20.56 -1.23 1.40
C MET A 144 19.38 -1.77 0.61
N ARG A 145 18.34 -2.12 1.31
CA ARG A 145 17.08 -2.59 0.73
C ARG A 145 15.90 -1.90 1.39
N GLY A 146 14.86 -1.67 0.62
CA GLY A 146 13.58 -1.15 1.08
C GLY A 146 12.52 -1.40 0.04
N HIS A 147 11.28 -1.04 0.34
CA HIS A 147 10.17 -1.27 -0.59
C HIS A 147 9.18 -0.11 -0.57
N VAL A 148 8.56 0.10 -1.71
CA VAL A 148 7.36 0.93 -1.83
C VAL A 148 6.27 0.06 -2.44
N TYR A 149 5.13 0.01 -1.80
CA TYR A 149 3.95 -0.58 -2.41
C TYR A 149 3.03 0.53 -2.89
N VAL A 150 2.84 0.61 -4.20
CA VAL A 150 1.96 1.57 -4.84
C VAL A 150 0.59 0.93 -4.98
N SER A 151 -0.37 1.37 -4.16
CA SER A 151 -1.70 0.76 -4.10
C SER A 151 -2.66 1.35 -5.12
N ASP A 152 -3.43 0.47 -5.76
CA ASP A 152 -4.59 0.78 -6.61
C ASP A 152 -5.91 0.79 -5.81
N SER A 153 -5.86 0.45 -4.52
CA SER A 153 -6.97 0.53 -3.59
C SER A 153 -6.65 1.55 -2.49
N PRO A 154 -7.63 2.37 -2.06
CA PRO A 154 -7.41 3.30 -0.96
C PRO A 154 -7.32 2.59 0.40
N TRP A 155 -7.75 1.35 0.52
CA TRP A 155 -7.61 0.54 1.72
C TRP A 155 -6.37 -0.34 1.62
N ALA A 156 -5.23 0.25 1.91
CA ALA A 156 -3.95 -0.44 1.96
C ALA A 156 -3.14 0.04 3.17
N GLN A 157 -2.51 -0.87 3.87
CA GLN A 157 -1.62 -0.52 4.97
C GLN A 157 -0.59 -1.62 5.24
N ARG A 158 0.43 -1.24 5.98
CA ARG A 158 1.48 -2.13 6.45
C ARG A 158 1.02 -2.83 7.74
N SER A 159 1.29 -4.14 7.85
CA SER A 159 1.01 -4.89 9.07
C SER A 159 1.91 -4.46 10.23
N THR A 160 1.36 -4.57 11.44
CA THR A 160 2.08 -4.34 12.71
C THR A 160 3.08 -5.47 12.97
N PRO A 161 3.93 -5.36 14.03
CA PRO A 161 4.77 -6.47 14.48
C PRO A 161 4.01 -7.76 14.79
N GLU A 162 2.73 -7.64 15.17
CA GLU A 162 1.82 -8.77 15.41
C GLU A 162 1.17 -9.29 14.11
N GLY A 163 1.61 -8.81 12.95
CA GLY A 163 1.10 -9.20 11.64
C GLY A 163 -0.29 -8.66 11.30
N GLN A 164 -0.80 -7.66 12.03
CA GLN A 164 -2.16 -7.17 11.88
C GLN A 164 -2.24 -5.93 11.00
N ALA A 165 -3.27 -5.90 10.13
CA ALA A 165 -3.74 -4.71 9.43
C ALA A 165 -5.24 -4.54 9.70
N VAL A 166 -5.65 -3.37 10.19
CA VAL A 166 -7.04 -3.09 10.58
C VAL A 166 -7.58 -1.94 9.77
N PHE A 167 -8.76 -2.13 9.19
CA PHE A 167 -9.46 -1.15 8.36
C PHE A 167 -10.85 -0.92 8.94
N ASP A 168 -11.17 0.31 9.33
CA ASP A 168 -12.38 0.65 10.06
C ASP A 168 -13.54 1.16 9.19
N ASP A 169 -13.34 1.29 7.89
CA ASP A 169 -14.26 2.00 7.01
C ASP A 169 -14.37 1.38 5.61
N VAL A 170 -14.07 0.09 5.50
CA VAL A 170 -14.26 -0.65 4.24
C VAL A 170 -15.76 -0.83 4.00
N PRO A 171 -16.28 -0.54 2.79
CA PRO A 171 -17.68 -0.80 2.47
C PRO A 171 -18.09 -2.25 2.72
N ASP A 172 -19.24 -2.45 3.35
CA ASP A 172 -19.80 -3.78 3.61
C ASP A 172 -20.01 -4.57 2.32
N GLY A 173 -19.87 -5.89 2.41
CA GLY A 173 -20.09 -6.82 1.33
C GLY A 173 -18.85 -7.57 0.87
N PRO A 174 -18.90 -8.18 -0.32
CA PRO A 174 -17.78 -8.94 -0.86
C PRO A 174 -16.55 -8.04 -1.08
N ALA A 175 -15.39 -8.55 -0.75
CA ALA A 175 -14.09 -7.92 -0.96
C ALA A 175 -13.04 -8.96 -1.31
N GLN A 176 -11.92 -8.50 -1.84
CA GLN A 176 -10.71 -9.29 -2.01
C GLN A 176 -9.59 -8.71 -1.17
N VAL A 177 -8.77 -9.57 -0.58
CA VAL A 177 -7.56 -9.20 0.13
C VAL A 177 -6.36 -9.67 -0.66
N ARG A 178 -5.44 -8.76 -0.91
CA ARG A 178 -4.10 -9.06 -1.42
C ARG A 178 -3.10 -8.80 -0.29
N VAL A 179 -2.16 -9.71 -0.11
CA VAL A 179 -1.06 -9.51 0.82
C VAL A 179 0.24 -9.65 0.06
N TRP A 180 1.15 -8.74 0.31
CA TRP A 180 2.46 -8.71 -0.28
C TRP A 180 3.52 -8.52 0.81
N HIS A 181 4.65 -9.19 0.69
CA HIS A 181 5.80 -9.02 1.58
C HIS A 181 7.09 -8.97 0.75
N GLY A 182 8.04 -8.14 1.19
CA GLY A 182 9.28 -7.88 0.45
C GLY A 182 10.17 -9.11 0.20
N GLU A 183 10.02 -10.16 0.99
CA GLU A 183 10.78 -11.41 0.85
C GLU A 183 10.07 -12.47 0.00
N GLN A 184 8.81 -12.23 -0.39
CA GLN A 184 8.11 -13.20 -1.24
C GLN A 184 8.64 -13.16 -2.68
N LEU A 185 8.81 -14.33 -3.27
CA LEU A 185 9.26 -14.49 -4.66
C LEU A 185 8.09 -14.50 -5.66
N ILE A 186 6.90 -14.89 -5.22
CA ILE A 186 5.72 -15.06 -6.05
C ILE A 186 4.56 -14.34 -5.38
N ASP A 187 3.79 -13.58 -6.18
CA ASP A 187 2.58 -12.93 -5.68
C ASP A 187 1.52 -13.98 -5.34
N LEU A 188 0.98 -13.88 -4.12
CA LEU A 188 -0.11 -14.75 -3.68
C LEU A 188 -1.42 -14.34 -4.36
N PRO A 189 -2.29 -15.31 -4.70
CA PRO A 189 -3.59 -14.99 -5.25
C PRO A 189 -4.45 -14.21 -4.24
N PRO A 190 -5.29 -13.27 -4.71
CA PRO A 190 -6.23 -12.59 -3.83
C PRO A 190 -7.15 -13.57 -3.10
N GLN A 191 -7.41 -13.31 -1.82
CA GLN A 191 -8.34 -14.09 -1.01
C GLN A 191 -9.70 -13.40 -0.91
N ALA A 192 -10.78 -14.17 -1.00
CA ALA A 192 -12.12 -13.65 -0.81
C ALA A 192 -12.37 -13.32 0.67
N LEU A 193 -13.00 -12.18 0.92
CA LEU A 193 -13.39 -11.69 2.23
C LEU A 193 -14.81 -11.12 2.15
N THR A 194 -15.58 -11.22 3.24
CA THR A 194 -16.84 -10.49 3.38
C THR A 194 -16.68 -9.48 4.52
N VAL A 195 -16.83 -8.20 4.19
CA VAL A 195 -16.82 -7.10 5.17
C VAL A 195 -18.24 -6.89 5.68
N GLY A 196 -18.41 -6.69 6.98
CA GLY A 196 -19.73 -6.51 7.61
C GLY A 196 -19.62 -6.05 9.06
N ALA A 197 -20.74 -6.13 9.79
CA ALA A 197 -20.84 -5.67 11.18
C ALA A 197 -19.90 -6.43 12.15
N SER A 198 -19.50 -7.66 11.82
CA SER A 198 -18.48 -8.40 12.56
C SER A 198 -17.12 -8.21 11.88
N PRO A 199 -16.02 -8.11 12.65
CA PRO A 199 -14.69 -7.99 12.06
C PRO A 199 -14.41 -9.16 11.12
N ALA A 200 -14.18 -8.85 9.85
CA ALA A 200 -13.77 -9.83 8.86
C ALA A 200 -12.29 -10.19 9.08
N ARG A 201 -11.94 -11.47 9.00
CA ARG A 201 -10.57 -11.95 9.19
C ARG A 201 -10.10 -12.71 7.97
N ALA A 202 -8.90 -12.42 7.52
CA ALA A 202 -8.19 -13.20 6.52
C ALA A 202 -6.80 -13.54 7.09
N THR A 203 -6.41 -14.79 6.94
CA THR A 203 -5.05 -15.27 7.26
C THR A 203 -4.37 -15.57 5.94
N VAL A 204 -3.20 -15.02 5.73
CA VAL A 204 -2.42 -15.20 4.50
C VAL A 204 -1.09 -15.84 4.88
N GLN A 205 -0.76 -16.92 4.19
CA GLN A 205 0.47 -17.69 4.40
C GLN A 205 1.39 -17.54 3.20
#